data_fec700eb569a3c14861b0bb5adf02a74
#
_entry.id   fec700eb569a3c14861b0bb5adf02a74
#
_cell.length_a   1.000
_cell.length_b   1.000
_cell.length_c   1.000
_cell.angle_alpha   90.00
_cell.angle_beta   90.00
_cell.angle_gamma   90.00
#
_symmetry.space_group_name_H-M   'P 1'
#
loop_
_entity.id
_entity.type
_entity.pdbx_description
1 polymer ?
#
loop_
_entity_poly.entity_id
_entity_poly.type
_entity_poly.pdbx_seq_one_letter_code
_entity_poly.pdbx_strand_id
1 'polypeptide(L)'
;TQESASAQTLKVIIHSVQKTTKIQDTNPLPGNIYVVINMTIENLADSEPFVANENTIDITGGGPMTQKIYDRVANPFYWGSIPPGSSKTGEIVFGVKESTNQFTLTLLDEKKHVIVTIPIGTISTGPYLPSIGNTDLLSATNFSSVIESLDTPQKAAEYADARFIFTYHDGCMSYPPEEFFRIGKGDCKDYATFLSYALAHHGYDAQIVAFKYFKDNKRNGHVVTFFKDTDGSMYYMTTPAVSKMRWVTSIDDLLQKECSRLGIPTIANYTIVP
;
A
#
# COMPACT_ATOMS: atom_id res chain seq x y z
N THR A 1 -14.80 -8.66 -14.65
CA THR A 1 -16.08 -8.19 -14.11
C THR A 1 -15.91 -7.92 -12.64
N GLN A 2 -16.18 -6.67 -12.24
CA GLN A 2 -16.10 -6.25 -10.86
C GLN A 2 -17.34 -6.80 -10.13
N GLU A 3 -17.13 -7.78 -9.25
CA GLU A 3 -18.21 -8.29 -8.38
C GLU A 3 -18.24 -7.46 -7.10
N SER A 4 -19.43 -7.02 -6.72
CA SER A 4 -19.66 -6.30 -5.47
C SER A 4 -20.87 -6.87 -4.74
N ALA A 5 -20.77 -6.97 -3.41
CA ALA A 5 -21.89 -7.26 -2.55
C ALA A 5 -21.90 -6.29 -1.38
N SER A 6 -23.09 -5.87 -0.96
CA SER A 6 -23.28 -5.03 0.21
C SER A 6 -24.31 -5.64 1.15
N ALA A 7 -24.02 -5.63 2.44
CA ALA A 7 -24.99 -5.80 3.52
C ALA A 7 -25.17 -4.44 4.21
N GLN A 8 -26.14 -4.34 5.15
CA GLN A 8 -26.45 -3.04 5.81
C GLN A 8 -25.25 -2.32 6.43
N THR A 9 -24.14 -3.01 6.71
CA THR A 9 -22.98 -2.45 7.41
C THR A 9 -21.66 -2.55 6.66
N LEU A 10 -21.53 -3.41 5.65
CA LEU A 10 -20.29 -3.58 4.88
C LEU A 10 -20.57 -3.61 3.37
N LYS A 11 -19.65 -3.02 2.62
CA LYS A 11 -19.57 -3.18 1.17
C LYS A 11 -18.21 -3.78 0.83
N VAL A 12 -18.21 -4.84 0.03
CA VAL A 12 -17.00 -5.50 -0.44
C VAL A 12 -16.94 -5.41 -1.95
N ILE A 13 -15.81 -4.97 -2.46
CA ILE A 13 -15.52 -4.86 -3.88
C ILE A 13 -14.34 -5.78 -4.18
N ILE A 14 -14.54 -6.79 -5.03
CA ILE A 14 -13.46 -7.66 -5.49
C ILE A 14 -12.89 -7.08 -6.78
N HIS A 15 -11.61 -6.73 -6.76
CA HIS A 15 -10.89 -6.17 -7.89
C HIS A 15 -10.28 -7.23 -8.79
N SER A 16 -9.65 -8.24 -8.17
CA SER A 16 -9.10 -9.39 -8.87
C SER A 16 -9.06 -10.62 -7.99
N VAL A 17 -9.08 -11.78 -8.65
CA VAL A 17 -8.85 -13.07 -8.01
C VAL A 17 -7.88 -13.87 -8.87
N GLN A 18 -6.88 -14.48 -8.23
CA GLN A 18 -5.86 -15.27 -8.89
C GLN A 18 -5.69 -16.60 -8.17
N LYS A 19 -5.50 -17.66 -8.94
CA LYS A 19 -5.14 -18.99 -8.45
C LYS A 19 -3.72 -19.30 -8.89
N THR A 20 -2.80 -19.55 -7.96
CA THR A 20 -1.38 -19.72 -8.28
C THR A 20 -0.70 -20.79 -7.43
N THR A 21 0.24 -21.49 -8.02
CA THR A 21 1.05 -22.50 -7.34
C THR A 21 2.23 -21.93 -6.58
N LYS A 22 2.55 -20.63 -6.77
CA LYS A 22 3.72 -20.00 -6.15
C LYS A 22 3.51 -18.51 -5.97
N ILE A 23 3.91 -17.97 -4.82
CA ILE A 23 4.03 -16.53 -4.57
C ILE A 23 5.47 -16.25 -4.17
N GLN A 24 6.21 -15.48 -4.98
CA GLN A 24 7.66 -15.30 -4.86
C GLN A 24 8.36 -16.67 -4.72
N ASP A 25 9.08 -16.91 -3.62
CA ASP A 25 9.79 -18.19 -3.36
C ASP A 25 9.00 -19.15 -2.46
N THR A 26 7.71 -18.88 -2.23
CA THR A 26 6.87 -19.66 -1.32
C THR A 26 5.88 -20.51 -2.11
N ASN A 27 5.89 -21.81 -1.81
CA ASN A 27 4.92 -22.78 -2.32
C ASN A 27 3.84 -23.04 -1.26
N PRO A 28 2.61 -23.37 -1.65
CA PRO A 28 1.58 -23.83 -0.72
C PRO A 28 1.96 -25.20 -0.13
N LEU A 29 1.23 -25.61 0.90
CA LEU A 29 1.34 -26.97 1.42
C LEU A 29 0.99 -28.00 0.34
N PRO A 30 1.56 -29.22 0.37
CA PRO A 30 1.25 -30.27 -0.60
C PRO A 30 -0.26 -30.50 -0.73
N GLY A 31 -0.76 -30.55 -1.97
CA GLY A 31 -2.18 -30.70 -2.28
C GLY A 31 -3.02 -29.43 -2.16
N ASN A 32 -2.38 -28.30 -1.85
CA ASN A 32 -3.01 -26.99 -1.82
C ASN A 32 -2.49 -26.08 -2.94
N ILE A 33 -3.24 -25.02 -3.18
CA ILE A 33 -2.91 -23.94 -4.10
C ILE A 33 -3.23 -22.60 -3.42
N TYR A 34 -2.58 -21.52 -3.80
CA TYR A 34 -2.92 -20.18 -3.34
C TYR A 34 -4.07 -19.60 -4.15
N VAL A 35 -5.01 -18.97 -3.45
CA VAL A 35 -5.99 -18.05 -4.01
C VAL A 35 -5.68 -16.67 -3.44
N VAL A 36 -5.35 -15.73 -4.29
CA VAL A 36 -5.07 -14.33 -3.93
C VAL A 36 -6.27 -13.49 -4.34
N ILE A 37 -6.88 -12.80 -3.40
CA ILE A 37 -8.03 -11.92 -3.63
C ILE A 37 -7.61 -10.50 -3.31
N ASN A 38 -7.59 -9.62 -4.32
CA ASN A 38 -7.50 -8.19 -4.11
C ASN A 38 -8.91 -7.63 -3.94
N MET A 39 -9.17 -7.00 -2.80
CA MET A 39 -10.48 -6.45 -2.49
C MET A 39 -10.42 -5.18 -1.66
N THR A 40 -11.48 -4.40 -1.73
CA THR A 40 -11.77 -3.32 -0.79
C THR A 40 -12.91 -3.74 0.12
N ILE A 41 -12.76 -3.51 1.41
CA ILE A 41 -13.83 -3.57 2.41
C ILE A 41 -14.11 -2.14 2.86
N GLU A 42 -15.34 -1.68 2.67
CA GLU A 42 -15.85 -0.39 3.09
C GLU A 42 -16.83 -0.62 4.26
N ASN A 43 -16.56 0.01 5.40
CA ASN A 43 -17.45 -0.06 6.57
C ASN A 43 -18.51 1.04 6.45
N LEU A 44 -19.75 0.66 6.20
CA LEU A 44 -20.91 1.53 6.05
C LEU A 44 -21.67 1.73 7.37
N ALA A 45 -21.21 1.13 8.48
CA ALA A 45 -21.84 1.31 9.78
C ALA A 45 -21.72 2.77 10.26
N ASP A 46 -22.66 3.22 11.06
CA ASP A 46 -22.66 4.59 11.62
C ASP A 46 -21.73 4.74 12.83
N SER A 47 -21.50 3.68 13.60
CA SER A 47 -20.79 3.77 14.89
C SER A 47 -19.79 2.66 15.17
N GLU A 48 -19.96 1.47 14.59
CA GLU A 48 -19.17 0.31 14.96
C GLU A 48 -18.05 0.02 13.96
N PRO A 49 -16.79 -0.18 14.41
CA PRO A 49 -15.72 -0.59 13.53
C PRO A 49 -15.89 -2.05 13.10
N PHE A 50 -15.54 -2.35 11.85
CA PHE A 50 -15.36 -3.73 11.42
C PHE A 50 -13.92 -4.17 11.70
N VAL A 51 -13.73 -5.27 12.42
CA VAL A 51 -12.40 -5.82 12.70
C VAL A 51 -12.07 -6.91 11.70
N ALA A 52 -11.25 -6.58 10.72
CA ALA A 52 -10.76 -7.54 9.73
C ALA A 52 -9.61 -8.36 10.32
N ASN A 53 -9.77 -9.68 10.37
CA ASN A 53 -8.74 -10.62 10.80
C ASN A 53 -9.00 -12.02 10.23
N GLU A 54 -8.13 -12.98 10.52
CA GLU A 54 -8.23 -14.36 10.08
C GLU A 54 -9.51 -15.10 10.53
N ASN A 55 -10.23 -14.55 11.52
CA ASN A 55 -11.47 -15.11 12.01
C ASN A 55 -12.71 -14.46 11.42
N THR A 56 -12.59 -13.31 10.80
CA THR A 56 -13.73 -12.55 10.25
C THR A 56 -13.79 -12.58 8.71
N ILE A 57 -12.77 -13.12 8.06
CA ILE A 57 -12.74 -13.28 6.60
C ILE A 57 -12.34 -14.71 6.28
N ASP A 58 -13.21 -15.43 5.56
CA ASP A 58 -13.03 -16.84 5.23
C ASP A 58 -13.36 -17.14 3.76
N ILE A 59 -12.87 -18.26 3.25
CA ILE A 59 -13.16 -18.76 1.89
C ILE A 59 -13.52 -20.24 1.93
N THR A 60 -14.48 -20.63 1.12
CA THR A 60 -14.88 -22.04 1.00
C THR A 60 -13.71 -22.92 0.55
N GLY A 61 -13.45 -24.00 1.27
CA GLY A 61 -12.40 -24.98 0.96
C GLY A 61 -11.00 -24.63 1.48
N GLY A 62 -10.88 -23.58 2.25
CA GLY A 62 -9.64 -23.18 2.89
C GLY A 62 -9.83 -22.01 3.82
N GLY A 63 -8.76 -21.53 4.42
CA GLY A 63 -8.77 -20.37 5.28
C GLY A 63 -7.62 -19.43 4.94
N PRO A 64 -7.65 -18.18 5.46
CA PRO A 64 -6.60 -17.22 5.24
C PRO A 64 -5.26 -17.73 5.80
N MET A 65 -4.20 -17.50 5.03
CA MET A 65 -2.85 -17.92 5.40
C MET A 65 -2.25 -16.99 6.45
N THR A 66 -1.35 -17.54 7.26
CA THR A 66 -0.67 -16.81 8.32
C THR A 66 0.20 -15.67 7.78
N GLN A 67 0.48 -14.69 8.61
CA GLN A 67 1.20 -13.41 8.36
C GLN A 67 2.47 -13.51 7.48
N LYS A 68 3.19 -14.66 7.53
CA LYS A 68 4.40 -14.86 6.71
C LYS A 68 4.19 -14.88 5.20
N ILE A 69 2.96 -15.06 4.73
CA ILE A 69 2.64 -15.04 3.29
C ILE A 69 2.07 -13.70 2.87
N TYR A 70 1.44 -12.97 3.78
CA TYR A 70 0.97 -11.61 3.51
C TYR A 70 2.11 -10.67 3.13
N ASP A 71 3.28 -10.82 3.76
CA ASP A 71 4.46 -10.00 3.44
C ASP A 71 5.05 -10.28 2.04
N ARG A 72 4.50 -11.29 1.32
CA ARG A 72 4.99 -11.71 0.01
C ARG A 72 4.09 -11.32 -1.16
N VAL A 73 2.93 -10.77 -0.91
CA VAL A 73 2.08 -10.18 -1.94
C VAL A 73 2.40 -8.70 -2.10
N ALA A 74 2.07 -8.15 -3.26
CA ALA A 74 2.47 -6.78 -3.60
C ALA A 74 1.74 -5.71 -2.80
N ASN A 75 0.49 -5.96 -2.44
CA ASN A 75 -0.35 -5.01 -1.69
C ASN A 75 -1.12 -5.77 -0.59
N PRO A 76 -0.47 -6.16 0.52
CA PRO A 76 -1.11 -6.98 1.53
C PRO A 76 -2.27 -6.24 2.20
N PHE A 77 -3.37 -6.97 2.40
CA PHE A 77 -4.49 -6.50 3.20
C PHE A 77 -4.11 -6.61 4.69
N TYR A 78 -3.65 -5.51 5.28
CA TYR A 78 -3.27 -5.52 6.69
C TYR A 78 -4.49 -5.68 7.60
N TRP A 79 -4.42 -6.68 8.48
CA TRP A 79 -5.43 -6.92 9.51
C TRP A 79 -5.62 -5.70 10.42
N GLY A 80 -6.80 -5.59 10.99
CA GLY A 80 -7.11 -4.56 11.96
C GLY A 80 -8.47 -3.90 11.74
N SER A 81 -8.74 -2.88 12.52
CA SER A 81 -10.00 -2.15 12.51
C SER A 81 -10.17 -1.31 11.24
N ILE A 82 -11.39 -1.31 10.71
CA ILE A 82 -11.88 -0.41 9.66
C ILE A 82 -12.95 0.46 10.32
N PRO A 83 -12.65 1.72 10.63
CA PRO A 83 -13.61 2.62 11.26
C PRO A 83 -14.88 2.85 10.42
N PRO A 84 -15.99 3.29 11.03
CA PRO A 84 -17.17 3.72 10.29
C PRO A 84 -16.86 4.73 9.20
N GLY A 85 -17.48 4.57 8.03
CA GLY A 85 -17.26 5.43 6.85
C GLY A 85 -15.89 5.32 6.21
N SER A 86 -15.04 4.38 6.67
CA SER A 86 -13.70 4.16 6.13
C SER A 86 -13.62 2.89 5.30
N SER A 87 -12.58 2.78 4.47
CA SER A 87 -12.31 1.58 3.68
C SER A 87 -10.87 1.11 3.82
N LYS A 88 -10.64 -0.15 3.49
CA LYS A 88 -9.31 -0.76 3.40
C LYS A 88 -9.23 -1.64 2.17
N THR A 89 -8.16 -1.48 1.41
CA THR A 89 -7.90 -2.24 0.18
C THR A 89 -6.62 -3.05 0.32
N GLY A 90 -6.61 -4.24 -0.28
CA GLY A 90 -5.41 -5.07 -0.34
C GLY A 90 -5.66 -6.49 -0.77
N GLU A 91 -4.58 -7.27 -0.82
CA GLU A 91 -4.57 -8.69 -1.18
C GLU A 91 -4.62 -9.58 0.05
N ILE A 92 -5.57 -10.51 0.07
CA ILE A 92 -5.62 -11.61 1.03
C ILE A 92 -5.26 -12.91 0.33
N VAL A 93 -4.40 -13.70 0.95
CA VAL A 93 -3.98 -15.00 0.44
C VAL A 93 -4.68 -16.09 1.21
N PHE A 94 -5.29 -17.03 0.48
CA PHE A 94 -5.90 -18.22 1.04
C PHE A 94 -5.17 -19.46 0.54
N GLY A 95 -4.92 -20.41 1.44
CA GLY A 95 -4.49 -21.75 1.08
C GLY A 95 -5.72 -22.64 0.92
N VAL A 96 -6.01 -23.08 -0.28
CA VAL A 96 -7.17 -23.92 -0.58
C VAL A 96 -6.73 -25.24 -1.20
N LYS A 97 -7.56 -26.28 -1.12
CA LYS A 97 -7.29 -27.54 -1.82
C LYS A 97 -7.23 -27.29 -3.32
N GLU A 98 -6.23 -27.85 -3.99
CA GLU A 98 -6.02 -27.68 -5.43
C GLU A 98 -7.25 -28.12 -6.26
N SER A 99 -7.98 -29.14 -5.80
CA SER A 99 -9.22 -29.63 -6.43
C SER A 99 -10.40 -28.67 -6.31
N THR A 100 -10.32 -27.61 -5.50
CA THR A 100 -11.40 -26.63 -5.32
C THR A 100 -11.48 -25.72 -6.56
N ASN A 101 -12.64 -25.71 -7.22
CA ASN A 101 -12.84 -24.93 -8.45
C ASN A 101 -13.88 -23.80 -8.30
N GLN A 102 -14.68 -23.85 -7.25
CA GLN A 102 -15.65 -22.81 -6.93
C GLN A 102 -15.38 -22.28 -5.52
N PHE A 103 -15.36 -20.96 -5.39
CA PHE A 103 -15.04 -20.29 -4.15
C PHE A 103 -16.16 -19.36 -3.75
N THR A 104 -16.34 -19.24 -2.44
CA THR A 104 -17.23 -18.25 -1.83
C THR A 104 -16.44 -17.54 -0.74
N LEU A 105 -16.29 -16.24 -0.85
CA LEU A 105 -15.71 -15.38 0.18
C LEU A 105 -16.83 -15.02 1.16
N THR A 106 -16.55 -15.16 2.45
CA THR A 106 -17.52 -14.89 3.52
C THR A 106 -16.89 -13.94 4.53
N LEU A 107 -17.58 -12.84 4.85
CA LEU A 107 -17.23 -11.97 5.95
C LEU A 107 -18.16 -12.22 7.13
N LEU A 108 -17.56 -12.32 8.30
CA LEU A 108 -18.22 -12.66 9.57
C LEU A 108 -18.06 -11.55 10.58
N ASP A 109 -19.00 -11.40 11.49
CA ASP A 109 -18.80 -10.63 12.72
C ASP A 109 -17.90 -11.39 13.72
N GLU A 110 -17.58 -10.76 14.84
CA GLU A 110 -16.80 -11.40 15.91
C GLU A 110 -17.50 -12.59 16.57
N LYS A 111 -18.82 -12.67 16.43
CA LYS A 111 -19.64 -13.78 16.91
C LYS A 111 -19.83 -14.88 15.87
N LYS A 112 -19.17 -14.77 14.72
CA LYS A 112 -19.24 -15.70 13.58
C LYS A 112 -20.58 -15.69 12.83
N HIS A 113 -21.38 -14.65 12.94
CA HIS A 113 -22.52 -14.48 12.07
C HIS A 113 -22.07 -13.95 10.71
N VAL A 114 -22.66 -14.49 9.66
CA VAL A 114 -22.36 -14.07 8.28
C VAL A 114 -22.90 -12.66 8.05
N ILE A 115 -22.02 -11.74 7.67
CA ILE A 115 -22.36 -10.37 7.26
C ILE A 115 -22.53 -10.32 5.75
N VAL A 116 -21.54 -10.82 5.00
CA VAL A 116 -21.51 -10.78 3.54
C VAL A 116 -21.01 -12.11 2.99
N THR A 117 -21.62 -12.58 1.93
CA THR A 117 -21.21 -13.76 1.16
C THR A 117 -21.11 -13.40 -0.31
N ILE A 118 -19.96 -13.70 -0.94
CA ILE A 118 -19.66 -13.34 -2.32
C ILE A 118 -19.20 -14.59 -3.07
N PRO A 119 -19.97 -15.08 -4.05
CA PRO A 119 -19.51 -16.13 -4.94
C PRO A 119 -18.41 -15.62 -5.85
N ILE A 120 -17.27 -16.29 -5.91
CA ILE A 120 -16.11 -15.87 -6.74
C ILE A 120 -16.09 -16.63 -8.07
N GLY A 121 -16.81 -17.73 -8.18
CA GLY A 121 -16.85 -18.52 -9.42
C GLY A 121 -15.59 -19.35 -9.67
N THR A 122 -15.36 -19.71 -10.94
CA THR A 122 -14.22 -20.54 -11.35
C THR A 122 -13.03 -19.66 -11.75
N ILE A 123 -11.85 -20.02 -11.24
CA ILE A 123 -10.61 -19.27 -11.48
C ILE A 123 -9.60 -20.19 -12.15
N SER A 124 -8.99 -19.71 -13.24
CA SER A 124 -7.89 -20.41 -13.90
C SER A 124 -6.60 -20.28 -13.11
N THR A 125 -5.81 -21.34 -13.06
CA THR A 125 -4.47 -21.32 -12.45
C THR A 125 -3.49 -20.61 -13.39
N GLY A 126 -2.68 -19.71 -12.84
CA GLY A 126 -1.67 -18.96 -13.57
C GLY A 126 -0.52 -18.51 -12.67
N PRO A 127 0.49 -17.83 -13.21
CA PRO A 127 1.51 -17.19 -12.39
C PRO A 127 0.87 -16.11 -11.50
N TYR A 128 1.42 -15.92 -10.31
CA TYR A 128 1.01 -14.78 -9.47
C TYR A 128 1.37 -13.48 -10.19
N LEU A 129 0.33 -12.70 -10.45
CA LEU A 129 0.46 -11.34 -10.98
C LEU A 129 0.11 -10.38 -9.84
N PRO A 130 1.06 -9.58 -9.35
CA PRO A 130 0.80 -8.61 -8.29
C PRO A 130 -0.40 -7.74 -8.62
N SER A 131 -1.39 -7.70 -7.74
CA SER A 131 -2.46 -6.73 -7.90
C SER A 131 -1.97 -5.36 -7.50
N ILE A 132 -2.14 -4.45 -8.40
CA ILE A 132 -1.87 -3.05 -8.19
C ILE A 132 -3.11 -2.48 -7.50
N GLY A 133 -2.92 -1.74 -6.40
CA GLY A 133 -4.04 -1.16 -5.62
C GLY A 133 -5.03 -0.38 -6.48
N ASN A 134 -6.25 -0.32 -5.99
CA ASN A 134 -7.45 0.06 -6.72
C ASN A 134 -7.43 1.51 -7.23
N THR A 135 -7.02 1.67 -8.46
CA THR A 135 -7.33 2.87 -9.25
C THR A 135 -7.64 2.44 -10.68
N ASP A 136 -8.51 3.15 -11.38
CA ASP A 136 -8.77 3.02 -12.84
C ASP A 136 -7.49 3.23 -13.68
N LEU A 137 -6.37 3.48 -13.02
CA LEU A 137 -5.00 3.63 -13.55
C LEU A 137 -4.34 2.30 -13.96
N LEU A 138 -4.97 1.17 -13.76
CA LEU A 138 -4.34 -0.16 -13.79
C LEU A 138 -4.37 -0.89 -15.12
N SER A 139 -4.87 -0.29 -16.16
CA SER A 139 -4.61 -0.77 -17.52
C SER A 139 -3.21 -0.37 -18.05
N ALA A 140 -2.52 0.52 -17.35
CA ALA A 140 -1.20 1.00 -17.71
C ALA A 140 -0.11 0.06 -17.14
N THR A 141 0.27 -0.95 -17.87
CA THR A 141 1.44 -1.80 -17.59
C THR A 141 2.78 -1.05 -17.76
N ASN A 142 2.75 0.23 -18.08
CA ASN A 142 3.90 1.05 -18.41
C ASN A 142 4.11 2.14 -17.35
N PHE A 143 5.32 2.23 -16.80
CA PHE A 143 5.78 3.26 -15.87
C PHE A 143 5.44 4.68 -16.34
N SER A 144 5.70 4.99 -17.61
CA SER A 144 5.43 6.31 -18.18
C SER A 144 3.95 6.70 -18.11
N SER A 145 3.04 5.77 -18.39
CA SER A 145 1.60 6.04 -18.31
C SER A 145 1.12 6.28 -16.88
N VAL A 146 1.72 5.60 -15.91
CA VAL A 146 1.44 5.86 -14.50
C VAL A 146 1.94 7.25 -14.12
N ILE A 147 3.19 7.59 -14.41
CA ILE A 147 3.73 8.91 -14.13
C ILE A 147 2.85 10.01 -14.76
N GLU A 148 2.44 9.85 -16.01
CA GLU A 148 1.55 10.79 -16.69
C GLU A 148 0.22 11.00 -15.97
N SER A 149 -0.30 9.98 -15.32
CA SER A 149 -1.56 10.04 -14.56
C SER A 149 -1.45 10.67 -13.18
N LEU A 150 -0.23 10.81 -12.63
CA LEU A 150 0.05 11.39 -11.32
C LEU A 150 0.20 12.92 -11.38
N ASP A 151 -0.72 13.59 -12.05
CA ASP A 151 -0.70 15.00 -12.41
C ASP A 151 -0.83 15.99 -11.23
N THR A 152 -1.11 15.48 -10.03
CA THR A 152 -1.17 16.27 -8.80
C THR A 152 -0.36 15.65 -7.67
N PRO A 153 0.16 16.46 -6.72
CA PRO A 153 0.88 15.96 -5.56
C PRO A 153 0.06 14.95 -4.74
N GLN A 154 -1.24 15.18 -4.63
CA GLN A 154 -2.15 14.29 -3.92
C GLN A 154 -2.23 12.91 -4.59
N LYS A 155 -2.42 12.85 -5.92
CA LYS A 155 -2.45 11.59 -6.66
C LYS A 155 -1.12 10.83 -6.56
N ALA A 156 0.02 11.53 -6.66
CA ALA A 156 1.34 10.92 -6.53
C ALA A 156 1.53 10.29 -5.13
N ALA A 157 1.14 11.01 -4.08
CA ALA A 157 1.25 10.56 -2.71
C ALA A 157 0.30 9.39 -2.39
N GLU A 158 -0.96 9.48 -2.81
CA GLU A 158 -1.94 8.39 -2.63
C GLU A 158 -1.53 7.13 -3.40
N TYR A 159 -1.01 7.30 -4.61
CA TYR A 159 -0.46 6.18 -5.38
C TYR A 159 0.70 5.52 -4.65
N ALA A 160 1.65 6.30 -4.13
CA ALA A 160 2.81 5.77 -3.43
C ALA A 160 2.42 5.03 -2.13
N ASP A 161 1.48 5.58 -1.34
CA ASP A 161 0.97 4.93 -0.13
C ASP A 161 0.18 3.64 -0.45
N ALA A 162 -0.56 3.61 -1.56
CA ALA A 162 -1.34 2.45 -1.97
C ALA A 162 -0.50 1.36 -2.65
N ARG A 163 0.55 1.75 -3.37
CA ARG A 163 1.29 0.85 -4.27
C ARG A 163 2.55 0.28 -3.64
N PHE A 164 3.26 1.04 -2.82
CA PHE A 164 4.59 0.66 -2.37
C PHE A 164 4.60 0.20 -0.92
N ILE A 165 5.45 -0.79 -0.64
CA ILE A 165 5.65 -1.32 0.70
C ILE A 165 6.93 -0.72 1.28
N PHE A 166 6.83 -0.09 2.47
CA PHE A 166 8.00 0.41 3.16
C PHE A 166 8.85 -0.74 3.68
N THR A 167 10.07 -0.85 3.19
CA THR A 167 11.02 -1.90 3.57
C THR A 167 12.43 -1.35 3.51
N TYR A 168 13.17 -1.44 4.61
CA TYR A 168 14.60 -1.07 4.60
C TYR A 168 15.38 -1.99 3.68
N HIS A 169 16.32 -1.42 2.94
CA HIS A 169 17.30 -2.18 2.18
C HIS A 169 18.71 -1.61 2.36
N ASP A 170 19.70 -2.47 2.17
CA ASP A 170 21.10 -2.09 2.29
C ASP A 170 21.52 -1.15 1.15
N GLY A 171 22.48 -0.28 1.46
CA GLY A 171 23.02 0.69 0.54
C GLY A 171 22.53 2.12 0.78
N CYS A 172 23.33 3.08 0.33
CA CYS A 172 23.07 4.51 0.49
C CYS A 172 22.36 5.12 -0.73
N MET A 173 22.22 4.38 -1.82
CA MET A 173 21.57 4.85 -3.05
C MET A 173 20.09 4.43 -3.07
N SER A 174 19.24 5.31 -3.59
CA SER A 174 17.87 4.97 -3.93
C SER A 174 17.83 4.15 -5.22
N TYR A 175 16.77 3.36 -5.39
CA TYR A 175 16.47 2.81 -6.70
C TYR A 175 16.08 3.93 -7.67
N PRO A 176 16.42 3.81 -8.97
CA PRO A 176 15.80 4.65 -10.01
C PRO A 176 14.27 4.55 -9.93
N PRO A 177 13.50 5.62 -10.25
CA PRO A 177 12.05 5.65 -10.10
C PRO A 177 11.32 4.48 -10.78
N GLU A 178 11.72 4.12 -12.00
CA GLU A 178 11.15 3.00 -12.74
C GLU A 178 11.48 1.64 -12.10
N GLU A 179 12.69 1.49 -11.56
CA GLU A 179 13.08 0.28 -10.85
C GLU A 179 12.30 0.12 -9.54
N PHE A 180 12.17 1.20 -8.75
CA PHE A 180 11.36 1.21 -7.56
C PHE A 180 9.89 0.89 -7.87
N PHE A 181 9.35 1.48 -8.92
CA PHE A 181 8.02 1.17 -9.43
C PHE A 181 7.85 -0.33 -9.73
N ARG A 182 8.82 -0.95 -10.39
CA ARG A 182 8.82 -2.39 -10.72
C ARG A 182 8.96 -3.27 -9.48
N ILE A 183 9.84 -2.89 -8.54
CA ILE A 183 10.10 -3.65 -7.30
C ILE A 183 8.90 -3.56 -6.35
N GLY A 184 8.25 -2.41 -6.25
CA GLY A 184 7.09 -2.16 -5.42
C GLY A 184 7.37 -2.06 -3.91
N LYS A 185 8.64 -2.05 -3.50
CA LYS A 185 9.04 -1.92 -2.10
C LYS A 185 10.39 -1.21 -1.97
N GLY A 186 10.55 -0.42 -0.92
CA GLY A 186 11.77 0.31 -0.62
C GLY A 186 11.63 1.18 0.61
N ASP A 187 12.62 1.99 0.91
CA ASP A 187 12.64 2.84 2.09
C ASP A 187 12.42 4.33 1.77
N CYS A 188 12.67 5.20 2.73
CA CYS A 188 12.39 6.64 2.60
C CYS A 188 13.07 7.30 1.40
N LYS A 189 14.27 6.83 1.01
CA LYS A 189 14.99 7.40 -0.14
C LYS A 189 14.33 7.03 -1.47
N ASP A 190 13.78 5.81 -1.59
CA ASP A 190 13.11 5.33 -2.80
C ASP A 190 11.77 6.04 -3.01
N TYR A 191 10.99 6.19 -1.93
CA TYR A 191 9.75 6.97 -1.95
C TYR A 191 10.02 8.41 -2.35
N ALA A 192 11.04 9.05 -1.74
CA ALA A 192 11.36 10.44 -2.04
C ALA A 192 11.82 10.62 -3.50
N THR A 193 12.62 9.69 -4.02
CA THR A 193 13.09 9.72 -5.42
C THR A 193 11.92 9.54 -6.39
N PHE A 194 11.01 8.61 -6.15
CA PHE A 194 9.83 8.38 -6.99
C PHE A 194 8.90 9.59 -6.99
N LEU A 195 8.58 10.11 -5.80
CA LEU A 195 7.68 11.26 -5.65
C LEU A 195 8.27 12.53 -6.28
N SER A 196 9.56 12.80 -6.04
CA SER A 196 10.23 13.94 -6.66
C SER A 196 10.22 13.84 -8.19
N TYR A 197 10.48 12.64 -8.73
CA TYR A 197 10.42 12.40 -10.17
C TYR A 197 9.00 12.62 -10.73
N ALA A 198 7.97 12.05 -10.09
CA ALA A 198 6.58 12.21 -10.54
C ALA A 198 6.13 13.67 -10.52
N LEU A 199 6.46 14.41 -9.46
CA LEU A 199 6.15 15.83 -9.34
C LEU A 199 6.90 16.68 -10.36
N ALA A 200 8.21 16.46 -10.54
CA ALA A 200 9.01 17.18 -11.53
C ALA A 200 8.52 16.93 -12.95
N HIS A 201 8.04 15.73 -13.27
CA HIS A 201 7.45 15.41 -14.57
C HIS A 201 6.25 16.32 -14.89
N HIS A 202 5.48 16.71 -13.89
CA HIS A 202 4.32 17.60 -14.01
C HIS A 202 4.63 19.08 -13.73
N GLY A 203 5.93 19.43 -13.67
CA GLY A 203 6.38 20.83 -13.59
C GLY A 203 6.39 21.42 -12.18
N TYR A 204 6.20 20.61 -11.13
CA TYR A 204 6.40 21.08 -9.75
C TYR A 204 7.89 21.28 -9.46
N ASP A 205 8.24 22.32 -8.68
CA ASP A 205 9.58 22.51 -8.13
C ASP A 205 9.78 21.54 -6.97
N ALA A 206 10.15 20.31 -7.30
CA ALA A 206 10.28 19.19 -6.37
C ALA A 206 11.74 18.86 -6.10
N GLN A 207 12.09 18.67 -4.83
CA GLN A 207 13.44 18.42 -4.36
C GLN A 207 13.44 17.32 -3.31
N ILE A 208 14.56 16.61 -3.19
CA ILE A 208 14.79 15.62 -2.15
C ILE A 208 15.59 16.28 -1.02
N VAL A 209 15.07 16.23 0.20
CA VAL A 209 15.76 16.68 1.40
C VAL A 209 16.20 15.47 2.20
N ALA A 210 17.51 15.21 2.20
CA ALA A 210 18.12 14.12 2.97
C ALA A 210 18.81 14.70 4.21
N PHE A 211 18.55 14.14 5.38
CA PHE A 211 19.14 14.61 6.62
C PHE A 211 19.58 13.49 7.56
N LYS A 212 20.54 13.81 8.42
CA LYS A 212 21.11 12.89 9.42
C LYS A 212 20.84 13.41 10.83
N TYR A 213 20.53 12.51 11.72
CA TYR A 213 20.24 12.81 13.12
C TYR A 213 20.75 11.69 14.06
N PHE A 214 20.81 11.99 15.35
CA PHE A 214 21.12 11.02 16.38
C PHE A 214 19.87 10.73 17.20
N LYS A 215 19.57 9.44 17.39
CA LYS A 215 18.53 8.95 18.28
C LYS A 215 19.03 7.70 18.99
N ASP A 216 18.87 7.66 20.30
CA ASP A 216 19.32 6.55 21.15
C ASP A 216 20.81 6.20 20.94
N ASN A 217 21.66 7.24 20.86
CA ASN A 217 23.10 7.16 20.56
C ASN A 217 23.45 6.50 19.20
N LYS A 218 22.50 6.34 18.31
CA LYS A 218 22.71 5.81 16.97
C LYS A 218 22.54 6.93 15.93
N ARG A 219 23.43 6.91 14.93
CA ARG A 219 23.30 7.77 13.75
C ARG A 219 22.23 7.19 12.83
N ASN A 220 21.25 8.00 12.51
CA ASN A 220 20.16 7.67 11.61
C ASN A 220 20.13 8.67 10.45
N GLY A 221 19.45 8.29 9.38
CA GLY A 221 19.15 9.15 8.25
C GLY A 221 17.68 9.09 7.90
N HIS A 222 17.17 10.16 7.32
CA HIS A 222 15.84 10.18 6.73
C HIS A 222 15.83 11.03 5.48
N VAL A 223 14.89 10.74 4.58
CA VAL A 223 14.75 11.41 3.30
C VAL A 223 13.28 11.73 3.08
N VAL A 224 13.00 12.94 2.63
CA VAL A 224 11.65 13.43 2.35
C VAL A 224 11.60 14.12 0.99
N THR A 225 10.42 14.18 0.39
CA THR A 225 10.17 15.01 -0.80
C THR A 225 9.66 16.37 -0.36
N PHE A 226 10.33 17.43 -0.75
CA PHE A 226 9.88 18.81 -0.60
C PHE A 226 9.46 19.35 -1.97
N PHE A 227 8.40 20.14 -2.04
CA PHE A 227 7.97 20.74 -3.30
C PHE A 227 7.24 22.07 -3.07
N LYS A 228 7.19 22.88 -4.13
CA LYS A 228 6.33 24.06 -4.21
C LYS A 228 5.16 23.79 -5.12
N ASP A 229 3.98 24.12 -4.65
CA ASP A 229 2.75 24.07 -5.44
C ASP A 229 2.68 25.26 -6.42
N THR A 230 1.73 25.24 -7.33
CA THR A 230 1.53 26.26 -8.38
C THR A 230 1.20 27.65 -7.82
N ASP A 231 0.67 27.73 -6.60
CA ASP A 231 0.40 28.99 -5.88
C ASP A 231 1.61 29.50 -5.06
N GLY A 232 2.74 28.78 -5.10
CA GLY A 232 3.95 29.07 -4.34
C GLY A 232 3.95 28.53 -2.91
N SER A 233 2.88 27.88 -2.47
CA SER A 233 2.82 27.21 -1.18
C SER A 233 3.80 26.03 -1.14
N MET A 234 4.46 25.86 -0.01
CA MET A 234 5.49 24.82 0.16
C MET A 234 4.97 23.67 1.00
N TYR A 235 5.27 22.46 0.57
CA TYR A 235 4.86 21.23 1.24
C TYR A 235 5.99 20.21 1.25
N TYR A 236 5.87 19.24 2.14
CA TYR A 236 6.69 18.04 2.08
C TYR A 236 5.90 16.76 2.35
N MET A 237 6.41 15.67 1.84
CA MET A 237 5.91 14.31 2.02
C MET A 237 6.97 13.46 2.70
N THR A 238 6.58 12.68 3.70
CA THR A 238 7.49 11.85 4.49
C THR A 238 6.87 10.48 4.80
N THR A 239 7.69 9.43 4.72
CA THR A 239 7.28 8.08 5.10
C THR A 239 7.17 7.93 6.63
N PRO A 240 6.30 7.01 7.15
CA PRO A 240 5.34 6.24 6.38
C PRO A 240 4.13 7.01 6.00
N ALA A 241 3.35 7.32 5.47
CA ALA A 241 2.14 8.10 5.20
C ALA A 241 2.46 9.38 4.40
N VAL A 242 2.99 9.18 3.18
CA VAL A 242 3.34 10.29 2.28
C VAL A 242 2.11 11.08 1.81
N SER A 243 0.93 10.46 1.78
CA SER A 243 -0.34 11.14 1.45
C SER A 243 -0.77 12.22 2.45
N LYS A 244 -0.19 12.21 3.65
CA LYS A 244 -0.35 13.31 4.62
C LYS A 244 0.65 14.42 4.32
N MET A 245 0.45 15.13 3.22
CA MET A 245 1.25 16.31 2.87
C MET A 245 1.24 17.36 3.98
N ARG A 246 2.41 17.93 4.28
CA ARG A 246 2.60 18.87 5.38
C ARG A 246 3.05 20.20 4.83
N TRP A 247 2.25 21.24 5.08
CA TRP A 247 2.60 22.62 4.74
C TRP A 247 3.79 23.12 5.56
N VAL A 248 4.68 23.89 4.93
CA VAL A 248 5.87 24.50 5.54
C VAL A 248 6.12 25.89 4.97
N THR A 249 6.88 26.69 5.70
CA THR A 249 7.27 28.03 5.27
C THR A 249 8.69 28.07 4.72
N SER A 250 9.51 27.07 5.02
CA SER A 250 10.91 26.96 4.60
C SER A 250 11.43 25.54 4.83
N ILE A 251 12.66 25.27 4.36
CA ILE A 251 13.38 24.04 4.71
C ILE A 251 13.65 23.95 6.21
N ASP A 252 13.97 25.04 6.87
CA ASP A 252 14.19 25.04 8.33
C ASP A 252 12.91 24.67 9.09
N ASP A 253 11.75 25.15 8.66
CA ASP A 253 10.44 24.75 9.23
C ASP A 253 10.16 23.25 8.98
N LEU A 254 10.49 22.74 7.79
CA LEU A 254 10.44 21.30 7.50
C LEU A 254 11.29 20.50 8.50
N LEU A 255 12.55 20.89 8.69
CA LEU A 255 13.47 20.19 9.58
C LEU A 255 12.99 20.23 11.04
N GLN A 256 12.42 21.35 11.51
CA GLN A 256 11.83 21.46 12.84
C GLN A 256 10.60 20.52 13.01
N LYS A 257 9.72 20.46 12.01
CA LYS A 257 8.56 19.55 12.01
C LYS A 257 9.00 18.09 12.01
N GLU A 258 10.05 17.75 11.26
CA GLU A 258 10.61 16.40 11.28
C GLU A 258 11.31 16.07 12.62
N CYS A 259 12.00 17.02 13.24
CA CYS A 259 12.52 16.85 14.61
C CYS A 259 11.39 16.48 15.57
N SER A 260 10.29 17.22 15.54
CA SER A 260 9.12 16.97 16.39
C SER A 260 8.50 15.60 16.11
N ARG A 261 8.33 15.24 14.84
CA ARG A 261 7.76 13.95 14.42
C ARG A 261 8.63 12.76 14.84
N LEU A 262 9.93 12.87 14.71
CA LEU A 262 10.89 11.81 15.03
C LEU A 262 11.22 11.73 16.53
N GLY A 263 10.83 12.74 17.30
CA GLY A 263 11.14 12.85 18.73
C GLY A 263 12.63 13.03 18.96
N ILE A 264 13.28 13.90 18.18
CA ILE A 264 14.71 14.22 18.26
C ILE A 264 14.96 15.70 18.52
N PRO A 265 16.03 16.08 19.22
CA PRO A 265 16.27 17.47 19.58
C PRO A 265 16.74 18.32 18.38
N THR A 266 17.48 17.72 17.45
CA THR A 266 18.07 18.45 16.31
C THR A 266 18.48 17.51 15.18
N ILE A 267 18.56 18.06 13.97
CA ILE A 267 19.15 17.45 12.80
C ILE A 267 20.62 17.87 12.71
N ALA A 268 21.52 16.91 12.57
CA ALA A 268 22.96 17.16 12.56
C ALA A 268 23.42 17.87 11.27
N ASN A 269 22.93 17.43 10.14
CA ASN A 269 23.15 18.03 8.83
C ASN A 269 22.08 17.59 7.83
N TYR A 270 21.94 18.38 6.76
CA TYR A 270 21.05 18.01 5.64
C TYR A 270 21.70 18.36 4.29
N THR A 271 21.15 17.76 3.24
CA THR A 271 21.51 18.02 1.85
C THR A 271 20.22 18.09 1.03
N ILE A 272 20.15 19.05 0.13
CA ILE A 272 19.07 19.17 -0.86
C ILE A 272 19.60 18.61 -2.17
N VAL A 273 18.84 17.71 -2.76
CA VAL A 273 19.10 17.14 -4.10
C VAL A 273 17.95 17.59 -5.00
N PRO A 274 18.27 18.30 -6.07
CA PRO A 274 17.26 18.78 -7.02
C PRO A 274 16.61 17.62 -7.78
#